data_0319dc34f69d4d4ba1c9937d0c738fee
#
_entry.id   0319dc34f69d4d4ba1c9937d0c738fee
#
_cell.length_a   1.000
_cell.length_b   1.000
_cell.length_c   1.000
_cell.angle_alpha   90.00
_cell.angle_beta   90.00
_cell.angle_gamma   90.00
#
_symmetry.space_group_name_H-M   'P 1'
#
loop_
_entity.id
_entity.type
_entity.pdbx_description
1 polymer ?
#
loop_
_entity_poly.entity_id
_entity_poly.type
_entity_poly.pdbx_seq_one_letter_code
_entity_poly.pdbx_strand_id
1 'polypeptide(L)'
;MSLKKIAKLPSKEFLDKVLEYKDGELYWKFVEIDDCLRLGIAKEISKAKCRNTRYAGKQAGHIFTSSNGSKSIQIRILGKSYYLHRVIYKMFH
;
A
#
# COMPACT_ATOMS: atom_id res chain seq x y z
N MET A 1 -5.12 25.91 15.33
CA MET A 1 -6.11 24.98 14.86
C MET A 1 -5.42 23.77 14.26
N SER A 2 -5.69 22.65 14.81
CA SER A 2 -5.14 21.47 14.20
C SER A 2 -6.13 20.91 13.22
N LEU A 3 -5.87 21.18 11.98
CA LEU A 3 -6.52 20.44 10.93
C LEU A 3 -5.97 19.03 11.01
N LYS A 4 -6.84 18.08 11.22
CA LYS A 4 -6.46 16.70 11.06
C LYS A 4 -5.90 16.56 9.66
N LYS A 5 -4.62 16.36 9.58
CA LYS A 5 -4.01 16.06 8.30
C LYS A 5 -4.47 14.69 7.86
N ILE A 6 -5.35 14.66 6.89
CA ILE A 6 -5.64 13.42 6.20
C ILE A 6 -4.34 13.01 5.53
N ALA A 7 -3.87 11.79 5.80
CA ALA A 7 -2.66 11.30 5.19
C ALA A 7 -2.81 11.35 3.67
N LYS A 8 -1.91 12.08 3.03
CA LYS A 8 -1.94 12.23 1.58
C LYS A 8 -1.56 10.91 0.93
N LEU A 9 -2.41 10.45 0.01
CA LEU A 9 -2.13 9.23 -0.73
C LEU A 9 -0.84 9.36 -1.54
N PRO A 10 -0.06 8.28 -1.66
CA PRO A 10 1.08 8.26 -2.57
C PRO A 10 0.65 8.56 -4.01
N SER A 11 1.60 8.94 -4.84
CA SER A 11 1.31 9.22 -6.25
C SER A 11 0.84 7.97 -6.98
N LYS A 12 0.10 8.17 -8.06
CA LYS A 12 -0.35 7.08 -8.91
C LYS A 12 0.83 6.23 -9.41
N GLU A 13 1.93 6.88 -9.78
CA GLU A 13 3.12 6.18 -10.25
C GLU A 13 3.70 5.25 -9.19
N PHE A 14 3.74 5.73 -7.94
CA PHE A 14 4.21 4.91 -6.81
C PHE A 14 3.28 3.70 -6.62
N LEU A 15 1.96 3.95 -6.60
CA LEU A 15 0.99 2.88 -6.39
C LEU A 15 1.05 1.84 -7.49
N ASP A 16 1.19 2.27 -8.76
CA ASP A 16 1.29 1.36 -9.88
C ASP A 16 2.55 0.49 -9.83
N LYS A 17 3.60 0.99 -9.19
CA LYS A 17 4.84 0.23 -9.05
C LYS A 17 4.78 -0.83 -7.96
N VAL A 18 4.03 -0.59 -6.90
CA VAL A 18 4.01 -1.49 -5.74
C VAL A 18 2.76 -2.35 -5.66
N LEU A 19 1.71 -2.01 -6.38
CA LEU A 19 0.43 -2.69 -6.32
C LEU A 19 -0.07 -3.07 -7.71
N GLU A 20 -0.78 -4.20 -7.76
CA GLU A 20 -1.47 -4.66 -8.96
C GLU A 20 -2.95 -4.78 -8.64
N TYR A 21 -3.80 -4.17 -9.49
CA TYR A 21 -5.24 -4.29 -9.38
C TYR A 21 -5.71 -5.51 -10.17
N LYS A 22 -6.54 -6.33 -9.51
CA LYS A 22 -7.09 -7.52 -10.17
C LYS A 22 -8.44 -7.85 -9.55
N ASP A 23 -9.49 -7.80 -10.35
CA ASP A 23 -10.85 -8.19 -9.96
C ASP A 23 -11.33 -7.51 -8.67
N GLY A 24 -11.11 -6.21 -8.56
CA GLY A 24 -11.57 -5.43 -7.41
C GLY A 24 -10.65 -5.48 -6.21
N GLU A 25 -9.55 -6.20 -6.30
CA GLU A 25 -8.60 -6.36 -5.20
C GLU A 25 -7.21 -5.91 -5.60
N LEU A 26 -6.41 -5.57 -4.60
CA LEU A 26 -5.03 -5.16 -4.79
C LEU A 26 -4.10 -6.24 -4.29
N TYR A 27 -3.01 -6.45 -5.02
CA TYR A 27 -1.96 -7.40 -4.67
C TYR A 27 -0.63 -6.69 -4.67
N TRP A 28 0.27 -7.10 -3.76
CA TRP A 28 1.61 -6.57 -3.72
C TRP A 28 2.41 -7.08 -4.91
N LYS A 29 3.08 -6.16 -5.61
CA LYS A 29 3.95 -6.53 -6.73
C LYS A 29 5.37 -6.74 -6.23
N PHE A 30 6.12 -7.55 -6.98
CA PHE A 30 7.56 -7.57 -6.84
C PHE A 30 8.10 -6.20 -7.27
N VAL A 31 8.98 -5.63 -6.46
CA VAL A 31 9.60 -4.34 -6.75
C VAL A 31 11.11 -4.54 -6.79
N GLU A 32 11.74 -4.06 -7.86
CA GLU A 32 13.19 -4.15 -7.99
C GLU A 32 13.87 -3.50 -6.78
N ILE A 33 15.00 -4.06 -6.38
CA ILE A 33 15.71 -3.58 -5.18
C ILE A 33 16.07 -2.10 -5.31
N ASP A 34 16.54 -1.69 -6.49
CA ASP A 34 16.89 -0.28 -6.73
C ASP A 34 15.67 0.63 -6.55
N ASP A 35 14.51 0.19 -7.02
CA ASP A 35 13.27 0.96 -6.85
C ASP A 35 12.83 1.00 -5.39
N CYS A 36 13.00 -0.10 -4.66
CA CYS A 36 12.70 -0.12 -3.23
C CYS A 36 13.51 0.95 -2.48
N LEU A 37 14.78 1.05 -2.79
CA LEU A 37 15.65 2.04 -2.15
C LEU A 37 15.31 3.45 -2.59
N ARG A 38 15.08 3.65 -3.88
CA ARG A 38 14.77 4.96 -4.45
C ARG A 38 13.43 5.50 -3.96
N LEU A 39 12.42 4.64 -3.83
CA LEU A 39 11.08 5.04 -3.42
C LEU A 39 10.90 5.07 -1.90
N GLY A 40 11.92 4.72 -1.13
CA GLY A 40 11.83 4.69 0.31
C GLY A 40 11.06 3.51 0.89
N ILE A 41 10.81 2.48 0.08
CA ILE A 41 10.11 1.27 0.53
C ILE A 41 10.98 0.50 1.51
N ALA A 42 12.28 0.48 1.26
CA ALA A 42 13.24 -0.17 2.15
C ALA A 42 14.50 0.69 2.22
N LYS A 43 15.17 0.65 3.36
CA LYS A 43 16.40 1.43 3.57
C LYS A 43 17.66 0.66 3.18
N GLU A 44 17.56 -0.66 3.10
CA GLU A 44 18.70 -1.54 2.83
C GLU A 44 18.31 -2.61 1.84
N ILE A 45 19.31 -3.15 1.14
CA ILE A 45 19.10 -4.22 0.16
C ILE A 45 18.47 -5.45 0.82
N SER A 46 18.93 -5.82 2.01
CA SER A 46 18.39 -6.98 2.73
C SER A 46 16.92 -6.81 3.05
N LYS A 47 16.51 -5.60 3.43
CA LYS A 47 15.11 -5.30 3.72
C LYS A 47 14.25 -5.31 2.47
N ALA A 48 14.79 -4.88 1.35
CA ALA A 48 14.09 -4.93 0.06
C ALA A 48 13.84 -6.38 -0.35
N LYS A 49 14.82 -7.25 -0.19
CA LYS A 49 14.67 -8.68 -0.46
C LYS A 49 13.64 -9.32 0.46
N CYS A 50 13.67 -9.00 1.75
CA CYS A 50 12.68 -9.49 2.71
C CYS A 50 11.27 -9.04 2.34
N ARG A 51 11.10 -7.79 1.96
CA ARG A 51 9.80 -7.27 1.54
C ARG A 51 9.25 -8.06 0.38
N ASN A 52 10.06 -8.29 -0.65
CA ASN A 52 9.62 -9.04 -1.82
C ASN A 52 9.29 -10.50 -1.46
N THR A 53 10.09 -11.12 -0.62
CA THR A 53 9.82 -12.48 -0.17
C THR A 53 8.52 -12.58 0.60
N ARG A 54 8.22 -11.60 1.44
CA ARG A 54 7.03 -11.62 2.29
C ARG A 54 5.75 -11.23 1.57
N TYR A 55 5.83 -10.27 0.66
CA TYR A 55 4.63 -9.61 0.15
C TYR A 55 4.37 -9.79 -1.34
N ALA A 56 5.39 -9.97 -2.16
CA ALA A 56 5.18 -10.04 -3.60
C ALA A 56 4.21 -11.16 -3.97
N GLY A 57 3.18 -10.82 -4.73
CA GLY A 57 2.13 -11.75 -5.14
C GLY A 57 1.04 -11.99 -4.13
N LYS A 58 1.16 -11.45 -2.92
CA LYS A 58 0.15 -11.63 -1.88
C LYS A 58 -0.87 -10.50 -1.92
N GLN A 59 -2.09 -10.80 -1.50
CA GLN A 59 -3.16 -9.82 -1.44
C GLN A 59 -2.78 -8.69 -0.48
N ALA A 60 -2.95 -7.45 -0.94
CA ALA A 60 -2.75 -6.27 -0.13
C ALA A 60 -4.07 -5.90 0.54
N GLY A 61 -3.95 -5.40 1.76
CA GLY A 61 -5.13 -4.99 2.52
C GLY A 61 -5.59 -6.06 3.48
N HIS A 62 -6.28 -5.61 4.51
CA HIS A 62 -6.86 -6.50 5.52
C HIS A 62 -8.16 -5.88 6.02
N ILE A 63 -9.04 -6.74 6.53
CA ILE A 63 -10.33 -6.29 7.06
C ILE A 63 -10.12 -5.73 8.45
N PHE A 64 -10.59 -4.52 8.65
CA PHE A 64 -10.58 -3.85 9.95
C PHE A 64 -12.02 -3.71 10.44
N THR A 65 -12.29 -4.20 11.65
CA THR A 65 -13.60 -4.09 12.27
C THR A 65 -13.56 -3.03 13.35
N SER A 66 -14.40 -2.01 13.23
CA SER A 66 -14.47 -0.97 14.23
C SER A 66 -15.29 -1.43 15.43
N SER A 67 -15.24 -0.68 16.53
CA SER A 67 -15.93 -1.02 17.76
C SER A 67 -17.45 -1.11 17.61
N ASN A 68 -18.01 -0.41 16.62
CA ASN A 68 -19.45 -0.45 16.36
C ASN A 68 -19.86 -1.55 15.37
N GLY A 69 -18.95 -2.42 15.01
CA GLY A 69 -19.22 -3.53 14.09
C GLY A 69 -19.06 -3.22 12.61
N SER A 70 -18.74 -1.98 12.25
CA SER A 70 -18.49 -1.62 10.86
C SER A 70 -17.18 -2.25 10.39
N LYS A 71 -17.20 -2.77 9.16
CA LYS A 71 -16.01 -3.38 8.57
C LYS A 71 -15.50 -2.53 7.42
N SER A 72 -14.18 -2.38 7.36
CA SER A 72 -13.53 -1.69 6.25
C SER A 72 -12.28 -2.46 5.86
N ILE A 73 -11.88 -2.31 4.61
CA ILE A 73 -10.63 -2.91 4.13
C ILE A 73 -9.60 -1.80 4.06
N GLN A 74 -8.49 -2.00 4.74
CA GLN A 74 -7.40 -1.03 4.78
C GLN A 74 -6.12 -1.64 4.28
N ILE A 75 -5.28 -0.82 3.69
CA ILE A 75 -3.97 -1.23 3.21
C ILE A 75 -2.92 -0.33 3.87
N ARG A 76 -1.83 -0.93 4.31
CA ARG A 76 -0.75 -0.20 4.94
C ARG A 76 0.39 0.03 3.95
N ILE A 77 0.66 1.30 3.68
CA ILE A 77 1.71 1.71 2.75
C ILE A 77 2.65 2.68 3.46
N LEU A 78 3.94 2.35 3.49
CA LEU A 78 4.98 3.17 4.11
C LEU A 78 4.64 3.56 5.55
N GLY A 79 4.07 2.62 6.30
CA GLY A 79 3.74 2.84 7.70
C GLY A 79 2.43 3.59 7.95
N LYS A 80 1.70 3.94 6.91
CA LYS A 80 0.41 4.62 7.02
C LYS A 80 -0.70 3.75 6.48
N SER A 81 -1.87 3.81 7.12
CA SER A 81 -3.04 3.04 6.71
C SER A 81 -3.96 3.88 5.84
N TYR A 82 -4.46 3.29 4.78
CA TYR A 82 -5.39 3.93 3.85
C TYR A 82 -6.56 2.98 3.58
N TYR A 83 -7.71 3.53 3.24
CA TYR A 83 -8.84 2.71 2.80
C TYR A 83 -8.54 2.14 1.41
N LEU A 84 -8.83 0.86 1.22
CA LEU A 84 -8.55 0.17 -0.03
C LEU A 84 -9.21 0.86 -1.24
N HIS A 85 -10.48 1.24 -1.11
CA HIS A 85 -11.20 1.87 -2.22
C HIS A 85 -10.59 3.21 -2.63
N ARG A 86 -10.00 3.94 -1.68
CA ARG A 86 -9.32 5.20 -1.99
C ARG A 86 -8.04 4.97 -2.79
N VAL A 87 -7.31 3.93 -2.44
CA VAL A 87 -6.09 3.57 -3.16
C VAL A 87 -6.43 3.13 -4.58
N ILE A 88 -7.47 2.30 -4.73
CA ILE A 88 -7.92 1.87 -6.05
C ILE A 88 -8.34 3.08 -6.89
N TYR A 89 -9.12 3.98 -6.31
CA TYR A 89 -9.55 5.20 -7.01
C TYR A 89 -8.34 6.00 -7.51
N LYS A 90 -7.33 6.17 -6.65
CA LYS A 90 -6.13 6.93 -7.01
C LYS A 90 -5.35 6.27 -8.15
N MET A 91 -5.38 4.94 -8.24
CA MET A 91 -4.68 4.22 -9.31
C MET A 91 -5.35 4.43 -10.68
N PHE A 92 -6.65 4.71 -10.72
CA PHE A 92 -7.40 4.85 -11.97
C PHE A 92 -7.76 6.30 -12.30
N HIS A 93 -7.42 7.22 -11.45
CA HIS A 93 -7.70 8.64 -11.64
C HIS A 93 -6.45 9.46 -11.30
#